data_68821c921b93163875e8f9a1a66b200c
#
_entry.id   68821c921b93163875e8f9a1a66b200c
#
_cell.length_a   1.000
_cell.length_b   1.000
_cell.length_c   1.000
_cell.angle_alpha   90.00
_cell.angle_beta   90.00
_cell.angle_gamma   90.00
#
_symmetry.space_group_name_H-M   'P 1'
#
loop_
_entity.id
_entity.type
_entity.pdbx_description
1 polymer ?
#
loop_
_entity_poly.entity_id
_entity_poly.type
_entity_poly.pdbx_seq_one_letter_code
_entity_poly.pdbx_strand_id
1 'polypeptide(L)'
;MATLEARRLQMRFGDRVVLEDISLTFPDRAFTGIMGPNGAGKTTSFNVLTGRYRPTRGQVLLDGEDITGLPPRIIVRKGVSRSFQLLNLFNDFTALDNVSLAVPETRRRGYAMLRRAAHDSGATDKAARVLERVGLRGKERVPAKSLSYGDRRALEIGVALAAEPGVLCLDEPTSGLGTEGTARLADLIRSLKGTLTLVAIEHDMEFLFGLADTVAAIHWGQVIARGTPAELRENPWVRNSNLGKLR
;
A
#
# COMPACT_ATOMS: atom_id res chain seq x y z
N MET A 1 14.53 -3.51 -10.28
CA MET A 1 13.22 -4.05 -10.68
C MET A 1 12.47 -4.44 -9.42
N ALA A 2 11.15 -4.36 -9.40
CA ALA A 2 10.35 -4.75 -8.23
C ALA A 2 9.01 -5.37 -8.67
N THR A 3 9.07 -6.58 -9.24
CA THR A 3 7.90 -7.37 -9.60
C THR A 3 7.47 -8.21 -8.42
N LEU A 4 6.24 -8.00 -7.95
CA LEU A 4 5.62 -8.82 -6.91
C LEU A 4 4.64 -9.81 -7.55
N GLU A 5 4.66 -11.06 -7.11
CA GLU A 5 3.78 -12.10 -7.64
C GLU A 5 3.08 -12.87 -6.53
N ALA A 6 1.81 -13.13 -6.73
CA ALA A 6 1.01 -14.11 -5.99
C ALA A 6 0.82 -15.32 -6.90
N ARG A 7 1.23 -16.51 -6.47
CA ARG A 7 1.07 -17.77 -7.24
C ARG A 7 0.19 -18.73 -6.49
N ARG A 8 -1.03 -18.96 -6.98
CA ARG A 8 -2.03 -19.90 -6.46
C ARG A 8 -2.21 -19.81 -4.94
N LEU A 9 -2.36 -18.58 -4.43
CA LEU A 9 -2.52 -18.37 -3.00
C LEU A 9 -3.85 -18.91 -2.51
N GLN A 10 -3.78 -19.77 -1.49
CA GLN A 10 -4.92 -20.22 -0.71
C GLN A 10 -4.76 -19.77 0.73
N MET A 11 -5.87 -19.37 1.36
CA MET A 11 -5.90 -19.01 2.76
C MET A 11 -7.16 -19.54 3.42
N ARG A 12 -6.97 -20.28 4.51
CA ARG A 12 -8.07 -20.81 5.35
C ARG A 12 -7.91 -20.30 6.78
N PHE A 13 -9.03 -20.01 7.40
CA PHE A 13 -9.15 -19.75 8.83
C PHE A 13 -10.10 -20.79 9.42
N GLY A 14 -9.53 -21.81 10.08
CA GLY A 14 -10.27 -23.00 10.42
C GLY A 14 -10.84 -23.67 9.16
N ASP A 15 -12.16 -23.90 9.14
CA ASP A 15 -12.84 -24.50 7.99
C ASP A 15 -13.21 -23.52 6.88
N ARG A 16 -13.12 -22.22 7.15
CA ARG A 16 -13.48 -21.18 6.18
C ARG A 16 -12.35 -20.94 5.20
N VAL A 17 -12.60 -21.15 3.91
CA VAL A 17 -11.72 -20.73 2.81
C VAL A 17 -12.00 -19.26 2.52
N VAL A 18 -10.96 -18.41 2.56
CA VAL A 18 -11.03 -16.97 2.26
C VAL A 18 -10.33 -16.62 0.96
N LEU A 19 -9.21 -17.28 0.67
CA LEU A 19 -8.58 -17.26 -0.66
C LEU A 19 -8.57 -18.69 -1.19
N GLU A 20 -9.10 -18.88 -2.38
CA GLU A 20 -9.20 -20.20 -3.01
C GLU A 20 -8.09 -20.43 -4.03
N ASP A 21 -7.90 -19.48 -4.93
CA ASP A 21 -6.78 -19.43 -5.89
C ASP A 21 -6.56 -17.99 -6.35
N ILE A 22 -5.63 -17.29 -5.70
CA ILE A 22 -5.23 -15.95 -6.13
C ILE A 22 -3.90 -16.06 -6.86
N SER A 23 -3.95 -15.81 -8.16
CA SER A 23 -2.76 -15.71 -9.01
C SER A 23 -2.74 -14.34 -9.68
N LEU A 24 -1.82 -13.47 -9.25
CA LEU A 24 -1.67 -12.10 -9.71
C LEU A 24 -0.19 -11.74 -9.84
N THR A 25 0.15 -11.02 -10.91
CA THR A 25 1.46 -10.40 -11.09
C THR A 25 1.29 -8.89 -11.04
N PHE A 26 2.12 -8.23 -10.27
CA PHE A 26 2.23 -6.78 -10.12
C PHE A 26 3.53 -6.35 -10.79
N PRO A 27 3.47 -5.88 -12.06
CA PRO A 27 4.67 -5.59 -12.85
C PRO A 27 5.49 -4.44 -12.27
N ASP A 28 6.81 -4.49 -12.49
CA ASP A 28 7.73 -3.42 -12.10
C ASP A 28 7.23 -2.06 -12.59
N ARG A 29 7.21 -1.09 -11.67
CA ARG A 29 6.84 0.32 -11.90
C ARG A 29 5.44 0.55 -12.49
N ALA A 30 4.58 -0.45 -12.45
CA ALA A 30 3.18 -0.32 -12.84
C ALA A 30 2.28 -0.11 -11.61
N PHE A 31 1.11 0.48 -11.83
CA PHE A 31 0.07 0.58 -10.83
C PHE A 31 -1.04 -0.45 -11.10
N THR A 32 -1.17 -1.42 -10.21
CA THR A 32 -2.26 -2.41 -10.24
C THR A 32 -3.28 -2.12 -9.16
N GLY A 33 -4.53 -1.94 -9.56
CA GLY A 33 -5.66 -1.84 -8.66
C GLY A 33 -6.27 -3.21 -8.35
N ILE A 34 -6.77 -3.37 -7.13
CA ILE A 34 -7.56 -4.55 -6.72
C ILE A 34 -8.93 -4.06 -6.25
N MET A 35 -9.98 -4.58 -6.85
CA MET A 35 -11.36 -4.28 -6.51
C MET A 35 -12.14 -5.55 -6.17
N GLY A 36 -13.31 -5.39 -5.58
CA GLY A 36 -14.21 -6.49 -5.24
C GLY A 36 -15.13 -6.15 -4.07
N PRO A 37 -16.19 -6.91 -3.83
CA PRO A 37 -17.10 -6.67 -2.72
C PRO A 37 -16.45 -6.90 -1.35
N ASN A 38 -17.12 -6.47 -0.28
CA ASN A 38 -16.70 -6.77 1.07
C ASN A 38 -16.69 -8.28 1.29
N GLY A 39 -15.64 -8.78 1.96
CA GLY A 39 -15.47 -10.21 2.19
C GLY A 39 -14.91 -11.00 1.00
N ALA A 40 -14.61 -10.37 -0.14
CA ALA A 40 -14.03 -11.04 -1.31
C ALA A 40 -12.62 -11.60 -1.12
N GLY A 41 -11.92 -11.23 -0.04
CA GLY A 41 -10.56 -11.70 0.24
C GLY A 41 -9.46 -10.66 -0.04
N LYS A 42 -9.80 -9.42 -0.46
CA LYS A 42 -8.83 -8.38 -0.82
C LYS A 42 -7.81 -8.08 0.29
N THR A 43 -8.27 -7.69 1.46
CA THR A 43 -7.40 -7.41 2.62
C THR A 43 -6.63 -8.64 3.07
N THR A 44 -7.22 -9.84 2.95
CA THR A 44 -6.51 -11.10 3.23
C THR A 44 -5.39 -11.32 2.25
N SER A 45 -5.59 -11.05 0.95
CA SER A 45 -4.54 -11.10 -0.07
C SER A 45 -3.38 -10.15 0.28
N PHE A 46 -3.67 -8.90 0.67
CA PHE A 46 -2.63 -7.96 1.12
C PHE A 46 -1.90 -8.44 2.36
N ASN A 47 -2.63 -9.02 3.34
CA ASN A 47 -2.01 -9.58 4.55
C ASN A 47 -1.05 -10.72 4.22
N VAL A 48 -1.35 -11.53 3.19
CA VAL A 48 -0.45 -12.57 2.70
C VAL A 48 0.75 -11.97 1.95
N LEU A 49 0.51 -11.05 1.00
CA LEU A 49 1.57 -10.40 0.22
C LEU A 49 2.59 -9.64 1.09
N THR A 50 2.12 -9.10 2.22
CA THR A 50 2.95 -8.29 3.14
C THR A 50 3.41 -9.06 4.39
N GLY A 51 3.21 -10.40 4.42
CA GLY A 51 3.73 -11.31 5.44
C GLY A 51 3.04 -11.27 6.79
N ARG A 52 1.88 -10.58 6.89
CA ARG A 52 1.06 -10.62 8.12
C ARG A 52 0.42 -12.00 8.32
N TYR A 53 0.08 -12.68 7.21
CA TYR A 53 -0.41 -14.03 7.21
C TYR A 53 0.47 -14.93 6.34
N ARG A 54 0.73 -16.14 6.82
CA ARG A 54 1.32 -17.18 5.98
C ARG A 54 0.18 -17.88 5.23
N PRO A 55 0.23 -17.99 3.89
CA PRO A 55 -0.82 -18.68 3.14
C PRO A 55 -0.84 -20.16 3.48
N THR A 56 -2.00 -20.80 3.36
CA THR A 56 -2.16 -22.25 3.53
C THR A 56 -1.47 -23.00 2.40
N ARG A 57 -1.54 -22.45 1.17
CA ARG A 57 -0.85 -22.95 -0.02
C ARG A 57 -0.50 -21.77 -0.94
N GLY A 58 0.38 -22.05 -1.92
CA GLY A 58 0.84 -21.06 -2.88
C GLY A 58 2.07 -20.29 -2.40
N GLN A 59 2.52 -19.36 -3.22
CA GLN A 59 3.76 -18.62 -3.01
C GLN A 59 3.59 -17.14 -3.28
N VAL A 60 4.38 -16.33 -2.59
CA VAL A 60 4.60 -14.90 -2.87
C VAL A 60 6.04 -14.74 -3.30
N LEU A 61 6.25 -14.18 -4.48
CA LEU A 61 7.59 -13.95 -5.00
C LEU A 61 7.84 -12.45 -5.20
N LEU A 62 9.04 -12.01 -4.88
CA LEU A 62 9.54 -10.67 -5.19
C LEU A 62 10.77 -10.82 -6.09
N ASP A 63 10.70 -10.34 -7.33
CA ASP A 63 11.75 -10.51 -8.37
C ASP A 63 12.19 -11.98 -8.53
N GLY A 64 11.23 -12.92 -8.42
CA GLY A 64 11.48 -14.36 -8.48
C GLY A 64 11.95 -15.00 -7.17
N GLU A 65 12.32 -14.22 -6.16
CA GLU A 65 12.70 -14.73 -4.84
C GLU A 65 11.45 -15.07 -4.02
N ASP A 66 11.41 -16.25 -3.40
CA ASP A 66 10.31 -16.67 -2.52
C ASP A 66 10.38 -15.93 -1.18
N ILE A 67 9.35 -15.11 -0.92
CA ILE A 67 9.17 -14.37 0.33
C ILE A 67 7.97 -14.87 1.14
N THR A 68 7.43 -16.04 0.81
CA THR A 68 6.22 -16.61 1.40
C THR A 68 6.34 -16.78 2.91
N GLY A 69 5.44 -16.13 3.65
CA GLY A 69 5.36 -16.26 5.11
C GLY A 69 6.56 -15.67 5.87
N LEU A 70 7.43 -14.92 5.21
CA LEU A 70 8.43 -14.11 5.90
C LEU A 70 7.72 -13.04 6.75
N PRO A 71 8.23 -12.72 7.94
CA PRO A 71 7.60 -11.71 8.79
C PRO A 71 7.69 -10.31 8.15
N PRO A 72 6.70 -9.41 8.42
CA PRO A 72 6.61 -8.08 7.80
C PRO A 72 7.91 -7.26 7.89
N ARG A 73 8.63 -7.34 9.02
CA ARG A 73 9.92 -6.66 9.21
C ARG A 73 11.00 -7.07 8.18
N ILE A 74 10.95 -8.33 7.70
CA ILE A 74 11.88 -8.82 6.66
C ILE A 74 11.38 -8.39 5.27
N ILE A 75 10.08 -8.51 5.03
CA ILE A 75 9.46 -8.10 3.76
C ILE A 75 9.69 -6.61 3.48
N VAL A 76 9.56 -5.74 4.48
CA VAL A 76 9.89 -4.30 4.34
C VAL A 76 11.37 -4.09 4.00
N ARG A 77 12.29 -4.87 4.59
CA ARG A 77 13.72 -4.79 4.25
C ARG A 77 14.05 -5.27 2.85
N LYS A 78 13.20 -6.14 2.28
CA LYS A 78 13.30 -6.59 0.89
C LYS A 78 12.68 -5.61 -0.10
N GLY A 79 12.05 -4.54 0.39
CA GLY A 79 11.52 -3.46 -0.44
C GLY A 79 10.02 -3.52 -0.70
N VAL A 80 9.23 -4.25 0.07
CA VAL A 80 7.76 -4.21 0.00
C VAL A 80 7.23 -3.48 1.24
N SER A 81 6.67 -2.28 1.05
CA SER A 81 6.03 -1.49 2.11
C SER A 81 4.52 -1.47 1.95
N ARG A 82 3.81 -1.22 3.06
CA ARG A 82 2.36 -1.09 3.08
C ARG A 82 1.93 0.11 3.92
N SER A 83 0.96 0.89 3.42
CA SER A 83 0.13 1.75 4.25
C SER A 83 -1.00 0.92 4.86
N PHE A 84 -1.45 1.27 6.06
CA PHE A 84 -2.49 0.52 6.75
C PHE A 84 -3.84 1.25 6.65
N GLN A 85 -4.95 0.50 6.73
CA GLN A 85 -6.30 1.07 6.76
C GLN A 85 -6.52 1.93 8.02
N LEU A 86 -5.96 1.50 9.15
CA LEU A 86 -5.93 2.29 10.39
C LEU A 86 -4.60 3.03 10.50
N LEU A 87 -4.67 4.33 10.82
CA LEU A 87 -3.50 5.19 10.96
C LEU A 87 -2.58 4.70 12.09
N ASN A 88 -1.45 4.11 11.72
CA ASN A 88 -0.43 3.61 12.64
C ASN A 88 0.71 4.62 12.80
N LEU A 89 0.41 5.77 13.39
CA LEU A 89 1.36 6.85 13.64
C LEU A 89 1.67 6.96 15.14
N PHE A 90 2.88 7.36 15.46
CA PHE A 90 3.22 7.79 16.81
C PHE A 90 2.61 9.18 17.05
N ASN A 91 1.46 9.22 17.70
CA ASN A 91 0.61 10.40 17.80
C ASN A 91 1.29 11.61 18.45
N ASP A 92 2.14 11.38 19.46
CA ASP A 92 2.87 12.43 20.20
C ASP A 92 4.18 12.84 19.52
N PHE A 93 4.62 12.09 18.50
CA PHE A 93 5.80 12.43 17.71
C PHE A 93 5.43 13.41 16.60
N THR A 94 6.41 14.23 16.21
CA THR A 94 6.24 15.12 15.04
C THR A 94 6.11 14.33 13.75
N ALA A 95 5.63 14.99 12.69
CA ALA A 95 5.61 14.39 11.35
C ALA A 95 7.03 13.92 10.93
N LEU A 96 8.03 14.76 11.19
CA LEU A 96 9.43 14.46 10.88
C LEU A 96 9.94 13.21 11.64
N ASP A 97 9.64 13.13 12.94
CA ASP A 97 10.05 11.97 13.76
C ASP A 97 9.43 10.67 13.24
N ASN A 98 8.11 10.70 12.93
CA ASN A 98 7.41 9.54 12.38
C ASN A 98 8.09 9.02 11.10
N VAL A 99 8.43 9.90 10.18
CA VAL A 99 9.07 9.54 8.92
C VAL A 99 10.53 9.10 9.15
N SER A 100 11.27 9.80 10.01
CA SER A 100 12.68 9.51 10.30
C SER A 100 12.89 8.09 10.87
N LEU A 101 11.94 7.59 11.67
CA LEU A 101 11.98 6.22 12.20
C LEU A 101 11.91 5.15 11.11
N ALA A 102 11.33 5.46 9.97
CA ALA A 102 11.16 4.52 8.86
C ALA A 102 12.36 4.50 7.90
N VAL A 103 13.20 5.53 7.93
CA VAL A 103 14.40 5.63 7.07
C VAL A 103 15.37 4.48 7.36
N PRO A 104 15.92 3.78 6.32
CA PRO A 104 16.77 2.60 6.49
C PRO A 104 18.00 2.83 7.38
N GLU A 105 18.61 4.01 7.31
CA GLU A 105 19.77 4.39 8.12
C GLU A 105 19.45 4.38 9.62
N THR A 106 18.28 4.87 10.00
CA THR A 106 17.80 4.85 11.39
C THR A 106 17.57 3.43 11.88
N ARG A 107 16.99 2.56 11.04
CA ARG A 107 16.73 1.15 11.39
C ARG A 107 18.00 0.33 11.63
N ARG A 108 19.08 0.62 10.89
CA ARG A 108 20.36 -0.13 11.02
C ARG A 108 21.06 0.10 12.35
N ARG A 109 20.82 1.22 13.00
CA ARG A 109 21.54 1.65 14.20
C ARG A 109 20.87 1.26 15.54
N GLY A 110 19.63 0.70 15.47
CA GLY A 110 18.93 0.17 16.64
C GLY A 110 18.37 1.23 17.60
N TYR A 111 17.74 0.76 18.68
CA TYR A 111 17.01 1.58 19.67
C TYR A 111 17.84 2.65 20.38
N ALA A 112 19.17 2.54 20.40
CA ALA A 112 20.06 3.54 21.01
C ALA A 112 19.98 4.92 20.37
N MET A 113 19.27 5.04 19.23
CA MET A 113 19.17 6.27 18.46
C MET A 113 17.88 7.07 18.65
N LEU A 114 16.88 6.61 19.38
CA LEU A 114 15.73 7.47 19.71
C LEU A 114 16.17 8.82 20.31
N ARG A 115 17.30 8.84 21.01
CA ARG A 115 17.93 10.07 21.55
C ARG A 115 18.87 10.81 20.56
N ARG A 116 19.29 10.16 19.45
CA ARG A 116 20.21 10.73 18.46
C ARG A 116 19.64 10.87 17.05
N ALA A 117 18.47 10.28 16.75
CA ALA A 117 17.81 10.42 15.44
C ALA A 117 17.51 11.90 15.10
N ALA A 118 17.28 12.73 16.12
CA ALA A 118 17.14 14.18 15.98
C ALA A 118 18.44 14.89 15.54
N HIS A 119 19.58 14.19 15.48
CA HIS A 119 20.91 14.75 15.16
C HIS A 119 21.60 14.08 13.97
N ASP A 120 20.96 13.08 13.31
CA ASP A 120 21.46 12.52 12.06
C ASP A 120 20.95 13.36 10.89
N SER A 121 21.76 14.29 10.41
CA SER A 121 21.39 15.20 9.31
C SER A 121 20.91 14.42 8.08
N GLY A 122 21.54 13.29 7.74
CA GLY A 122 21.18 12.50 6.55
C GLY A 122 19.79 11.86 6.62
N ALA A 123 19.41 11.27 7.76
CA ALA A 123 18.08 10.68 7.94
C ALA A 123 16.99 11.77 8.03
N THR A 124 17.30 12.88 8.71
CA THR A 124 16.41 14.03 8.84
C THR A 124 16.14 14.67 7.48
N ASP A 125 17.17 14.87 6.65
CA ASP A 125 17.04 15.43 5.30
C ASP A 125 16.23 14.53 4.37
N LYS A 126 16.42 13.21 4.47
CA LYS A 126 15.59 12.23 3.73
C LYS A 126 14.14 12.30 4.18
N ALA A 127 13.88 12.35 5.48
CA ALA A 127 12.54 12.45 6.03
C ALA A 127 11.85 13.76 5.60
N ALA A 128 12.57 14.88 5.60
CA ALA A 128 12.05 16.17 5.14
C ALA A 128 11.65 16.13 3.64
N ARG A 129 12.50 15.54 2.79
CA ARG A 129 12.15 15.34 1.36
C ARG A 129 10.92 14.46 1.17
N VAL A 130 10.76 13.41 1.98
CA VAL A 130 9.56 12.57 1.94
C VAL A 130 8.33 13.36 2.35
N LEU A 131 8.41 14.17 3.42
CA LEU A 131 7.31 15.04 3.86
C LEU A 131 6.90 16.04 2.78
N GLU A 132 7.87 16.67 2.11
CA GLU A 132 7.59 17.54 0.97
C GLU A 132 6.88 16.77 -0.16
N ARG A 133 7.34 15.57 -0.49
CA ARG A 133 6.75 14.72 -1.54
C ARG A 133 5.30 14.34 -1.26
N VAL A 134 4.94 14.15 0.01
CA VAL A 134 3.55 13.82 0.42
C VAL A 134 2.73 15.08 0.76
N GLY A 135 3.22 16.28 0.44
CA GLY A 135 2.48 17.53 0.62
C GLY A 135 2.44 18.06 2.05
N LEU A 136 3.37 17.65 2.90
CA LEU A 136 3.47 18.07 4.31
C LEU A 136 4.61 19.05 4.58
N ARG A 137 5.09 19.77 3.54
CA ARG A 137 6.08 20.83 3.69
C ARG A 137 5.55 21.91 4.64
N GLY A 138 6.37 22.33 5.60
CA GLY A 138 6.01 23.30 6.65
C GLY A 138 5.30 22.69 7.86
N LYS A 139 5.02 21.36 7.85
CA LYS A 139 4.39 20.63 8.95
C LYS A 139 5.34 19.67 9.67
N GLU A 140 6.64 19.75 9.40
CA GLU A 140 7.67 18.83 9.88
C GLU A 140 7.67 18.69 11.40
N ARG A 141 7.45 19.82 12.12
CA ARG A 141 7.46 19.91 13.58
C ARG A 141 6.09 19.75 14.23
N VAL A 142 5.04 19.53 13.43
CA VAL A 142 3.67 19.35 13.95
C VAL A 142 3.52 17.95 14.50
N PRO A 143 3.04 17.76 15.75
CA PRO A 143 2.72 16.43 16.27
C PRO A 143 1.66 15.74 15.41
N ALA A 144 1.80 14.43 15.16
CA ALA A 144 0.90 13.70 14.29
C ALA A 144 -0.58 13.80 14.72
N LYS A 145 -0.85 13.83 16.03
CA LYS A 145 -2.22 14.02 16.58
C LYS A 145 -2.86 15.36 16.22
N SER A 146 -2.05 16.39 15.93
CA SER A 146 -2.51 17.75 15.61
C SER A 146 -2.71 17.98 14.12
N LEU A 147 -2.34 17.00 13.27
CA LEU A 147 -2.56 17.04 11.84
C LEU A 147 -4.04 16.75 11.52
N SER A 148 -4.54 17.31 10.42
CA SER A 148 -5.84 16.94 9.86
C SER A 148 -5.87 15.45 9.47
N TYR A 149 -7.04 14.86 9.31
CA TYR A 149 -7.15 13.46 8.89
C TYR A 149 -6.44 13.20 7.55
N GLY A 150 -6.61 14.09 6.57
CA GLY A 150 -5.93 13.98 5.27
C GLY A 150 -4.41 14.08 5.38
N ASP A 151 -3.91 15.00 6.23
CA ASP A 151 -2.47 15.13 6.48
C ASP A 151 -1.90 13.90 7.20
N ARG A 152 -2.65 13.31 8.13
CA ARG A 152 -2.26 12.06 8.80
C ARG A 152 -2.19 10.91 7.81
N ARG A 153 -3.13 10.85 6.85
CA ARG A 153 -3.10 9.86 5.78
C ARG A 153 -1.90 10.04 4.85
N ALA A 154 -1.60 11.28 4.47
CA ALA A 154 -0.39 11.62 3.72
C ALA A 154 0.89 11.25 4.49
N LEU A 155 0.92 11.52 5.80
CA LEU A 155 2.05 11.15 6.66
C LEU A 155 2.27 9.63 6.72
N GLU A 156 1.20 8.85 6.80
CA GLU A 156 1.28 7.37 6.80
C GLU A 156 1.89 6.84 5.49
N ILE A 157 1.46 7.39 4.36
CA ILE A 157 2.08 7.06 3.06
C ILE A 157 3.54 7.50 3.05
N GLY A 158 3.86 8.66 3.61
CA GLY A 158 5.23 9.15 3.78
C GLY A 158 6.10 8.18 4.60
N VAL A 159 5.59 7.66 5.71
CA VAL A 159 6.28 6.64 6.52
C VAL A 159 6.56 5.37 5.70
N ALA A 160 5.61 4.93 4.88
CA ALA A 160 5.80 3.77 4.00
C ALA A 160 6.84 4.04 2.90
N LEU A 161 6.84 5.25 2.32
CA LEU A 161 7.82 5.69 1.30
C LEU A 161 9.23 5.88 1.87
N ALA A 162 9.34 6.33 3.13
CA ALA A 162 10.63 6.51 3.80
C ALA A 162 11.44 5.22 3.94
N ALA A 163 10.78 4.07 3.85
CA ALA A 163 11.44 2.77 3.81
C ALA A 163 12.14 2.49 2.46
N GLU A 164 12.07 3.41 1.49
CA GLU A 164 12.61 3.29 0.13
C GLU A 164 12.14 2.01 -0.58
N PRO A 165 10.81 1.77 -0.66
CA PRO A 165 10.30 0.53 -1.21
C PRO A 165 10.42 0.47 -2.73
N GLY A 166 10.61 -0.74 -3.28
CA GLY A 166 10.37 -1.03 -4.69
C GLY A 166 8.90 -1.30 -4.98
N VAL A 167 8.15 -1.81 -3.98
CA VAL A 167 6.69 -2.07 -4.05
C VAL A 167 5.99 -1.36 -2.90
N LEU A 168 4.98 -0.55 -3.21
CA LEU A 168 4.12 0.12 -2.22
C LEU A 168 2.68 -0.41 -2.33
N CYS A 169 2.21 -1.04 -1.26
CA CYS A 169 0.84 -1.51 -1.11
C CYS A 169 0.00 -0.48 -0.35
N LEU A 170 -1.12 -0.03 -0.94
CA LEU A 170 -2.04 0.95 -0.38
C LEU A 170 -3.39 0.28 -0.07
N ASP A 171 -3.81 0.30 1.18
CA ASP A 171 -5.06 -0.33 1.62
C ASP A 171 -6.13 0.76 1.85
N GLU A 172 -7.09 0.85 0.93
CA GLU A 172 -8.17 1.83 0.91
C GLU A 172 -7.68 3.27 1.18
N PRO A 173 -6.71 3.77 0.40
CA PRO A 173 -6.07 5.04 0.68
C PRO A 173 -7.01 6.24 0.57
N THR A 174 -8.15 6.15 -0.13
CA THR A 174 -9.16 7.22 -0.24
C THR A 174 -10.13 7.25 0.93
N SER A 175 -10.18 6.18 1.76
CA SER A 175 -11.17 6.05 2.84
C SER A 175 -11.11 7.22 3.82
N GLY A 176 -12.25 7.88 4.02
CA GLY A 176 -12.38 9.03 4.91
C GLY A 176 -11.82 10.36 4.39
N LEU A 177 -11.30 10.39 3.17
CA LEU A 177 -10.88 11.62 2.51
C LEU A 177 -12.07 12.29 1.82
N GLY A 178 -12.19 13.61 1.94
CA GLY A 178 -13.08 14.39 1.09
C GLY A 178 -12.48 14.61 -0.30
N THR A 179 -13.22 15.27 -1.18
CA THR A 179 -12.85 15.49 -2.59
C THR A 179 -11.44 16.07 -2.75
N GLU A 180 -11.09 17.10 -1.97
CA GLU A 180 -9.77 17.72 -2.03
C GLU A 180 -8.66 16.76 -1.58
N GLY A 181 -8.88 15.97 -0.51
CA GLY A 181 -7.93 14.98 -0.03
C GLY A 181 -7.69 13.86 -1.04
N THR A 182 -8.75 13.39 -1.70
CA THR A 182 -8.68 12.39 -2.76
C THR A 182 -7.91 12.93 -3.98
N ALA A 183 -8.14 14.18 -4.36
CA ALA A 183 -7.39 14.82 -5.45
C ALA A 183 -5.89 14.90 -5.15
N ARG A 184 -5.51 15.37 -3.94
CA ARG A 184 -4.11 15.41 -3.49
C ARG A 184 -3.47 14.02 -3.48
N LEU A 185 -4.19 13.01 -3.03
CA LEU A 185 -3.72 11.62 -3.06
C LEU A 185 -3.53 11.13 -4.51
N ALA A 186 -4.44 11.46 -5.41
CA ALA A 186 -4.32 11.13 -6.83
C ALA A 186 -3.05 11.74 -7.45
N ASP A 187 -2.74 13.01 -7.13
CA ASP A 187 -1.54 13.68 -7.61
C ASP A 187 -0.27 13.03 -7.05
N LEU A 188 -0.27 12.67 -5.77
CA LEU A 188 0.82 11.90 -5.17
C LEU A 188 1.04 10.57 -5.92
N ILE A 189 -0.01 9.80 -6.14
CA ILE A 189 0.09 8.51 -6.85
C ILE A 189 0.59 8.70 -8.27
N ARG A 190 0.12 9.73 -9.00
CA ARG A 190 0.65 10.07 -10.33
C ARG A 190 2.16 10.34 -10.30
N SER A 191 2.65 11.04 -9.27
CA SER A 191 4.08 11.32 -9.09
C SER A 191 4.92 10.08 -8.78
N LEU A 192 4.28 9.04 -8.24
CA LEU A 192 4.91 7.77 -7.90
C LEU A 192 4.92 6.77 -9.06
N LYS A 193 3.97 6.86 -9.98
CA LYS A 193 3.88 5.98 -11.16
C LYS A 193 5.18 6.02 -11.97
N GLY A 194 5.60 4.86 -12.46
CA GLY A 194 6.85 4.73 -13.22
C GLY A 194 8.12 4.77 -12.36
N THR A 195 8.02 5.11 -11.05
CA THR A 195 9.18 5.12 -10.14
C THR A 195 9.24 3.91 -9.23
N LEU A 196 8.09 3.36 -8.85
CA LEU A 196 7.95 2.15 -8.03
C LEU A 196 6.68 1.39 -8.41
N THR A 197 6.61 0.13 -8.04
CA THR A 197 5.43 -0.71 -8.24
C THR A 197 4.37 -0.34 -7.21
N LEU A 198 3.16 0.00 -7.69
CA LEU A 198 2.03 0.39 -6.85
C LEU A 198 0.96 -0.70 -6.89
N VAL A 199 0.46 -1.06 -5.72
CA VAL A 199 -0.69 -1.96 -5.58
C VAL A 199 -1.69 -1.30 -4.63
N ALA A 200 -2.94 -1.09 -5.06
CA ALA A 200 -3.96 -0.52 -4.20
C ALA A 200 -5.21 -1.40 -4.15
N ILE A 201 -5.75 -1.59 -2.96
CA ILE A 201 -7.14 -2.02 -2.77
C ILE A 201 -7.99 -0.77 -2.66
N GLU A 202 -9.05 -0.70 -3.46
CA GLU A 202 -9.96 0.45 -3.44
C GLU A 202 -11.40 0.07 -3.72
N HIS A 203 -12.30 0.88 -3.16
CA HIS A 203 -13.73 0.84 -3.42
C HIS A 203 -14.18 2.02 -4.29
N ASP A 204 -13.39 3.09 -4.35
CA ASP A 204 -13.61 4.23 -5.24
C ASP A 204 -13.15 3.84 -6.66
N MET A 205 -14.13 3.51 -7.50
CA MET A 205 -13.87 3.05 -8.87
C MET A 205 -13.37 4.18 -9.77
N GLU A 206 -13.83 5.41 -9.56
CA GLU A 206 -13.37 6.57 -10.35
C GLU A 206 -11.89 6.83 -10.07
N PHE A 207 -11.50 6.83 -8.80
CA PHE A 207 -10.13 6.96 -8.39
C PHE A 207 -9.25 5.85 -8.98
N LEU A 208 -9.68 4.59 -8.83
CA LEU A 208 -8.90 3.44 -9.28
C LEU A 208 -8.75 3.42 -10.80
N PHE A 209 -9.86 3.60 -11.53
CA PHE A 209 -9.87 3.57 -13.01
C PHE A 209 -9.20 4.81 -13.63
N GLY A 210 -9.13 5.92 -12.90
CA GLY A 210 -8.43 7.13 -13.34
C GLY A 210 -6.91 7.05 -13.21
N LEU A 211 -6.38 6.08 -12.46
CA LEU A 211 -4.95 6.03 -12.12
C LEU A 211 -4.26 4.71 -12.45
N ALA A 212 -4.95 3.56 -12.28
CA ALA A 212 -4.34 2.25 -12.44
C ALA A 212 -4.02 1.93 -13.92
N ASP A 213 -2.91 1.22 -14.15
CA ASP A 213 -2.56 0.67 -15.45
C ASP A 213 -3.32 -0.62 -15.73
N THR A 214 -3.50 -1.43 -14.66
CA THR A 214 -4.31 -2.65 -14.69
C THR A 214 -5.16 -2.75 -13.42
N VAL A 215 -6.30 -3.41 -13.53
CA VAL A 215 -7.19 -3.69 -12.39
C VAL A 215 -7.52 -5.17 -12.35
N ALA A 216 -7.52 -5.75 -11.16
CA ALA A 216 -7.97 -7.10 -10.90
C ALA A 216 -9.23 -7.08 -10.02
N ALA A 217 -10.26 -7.79 -10.44
CA ALA A 217 -11.48 -7.98 -9.67
C ALA A 217 -11.41 -9.30 -8.90
N ILE A 218 -11.54 -9.23 -7.57
CA ILE A 218 -11.56 -10.41 -6.68
C ILE A 218 -12.98 -10.64 -6.17
N HIS A 219 -13.43 -11.88 -6.25
CA HIS A 219 -14.70 -12.33 -5.68
C HIS A 219 -14.56 -13.76 -5.16
N TRP A 220 -15.14 -14.02 -3.98
CA TRP A 220 -15.05 -15.33 -3.31
C TRP A 220 -13.64 -15.95 -3.25
N GLY A 221 -12.62 -15.11 -3.02
CA GLY A 221 -11.24 -15.58 -2.93
C GLY A 221 -10.59 -15.98 -4.26
N GLN A 222 -11.17 -15.59 -5.39
CA GLN A 222 -10.65 -15.85 -6.74
C GLN A 222 -10.52 -14.55 -7.53
N VAL A 223 -9.59 -14.52 -8.50
CA VAL A 223 -9.50 -13.45 -9.50
C VAL A 223 -10.48 -13.79 -10.63
N ILE A 224 -11.53 -13.00 -10.76
CA ILE A 224 -12.61 -13.25 -11.73
C ILE A 224 -12.47 -12.44 -13.02
N ALA A 225 -11.75 -11.34 -12.97
CA ALA A 225 -11.42 -10.53 -14.14
C ALA A 225 -10.12 -9.76 -13.89
N ARG A 226 -9.35 -9.53 -14.95
CA ARG A 226 -8.15 -8.70 -14.95
C ARG A 226 -8.01 -8.04 -16.32
N GLY A 227 -7.62 -6.77 -16.33
CA GLY A 227 -7.40 -6.02 -17.57
C GLY A 227 -7.14 -4.55 -17.29
N THR A 228 -7.11 -3.75 -18.32
CA THR A 228 -7.08 -2.29 -18.24
C THR A 228 -8.38 -1.75 -17.65
N PRO A 229 -8.41 -0.54 -17.10
CA PRO A 229 -9.64 0.11 -16.66
C PRO A 229 -10.74 0.12 -17.72
N ALA A 230 -10.39 0.31 -19.00
CA ALA A 230 -11.35 0.31 -20.10
C ALA A 230 -11.99 -1.08 -20.31
N GLU A 231 -11.16 -2.14 -20.33
CA GLU A 231 -11.65 -3.52 -20.47
C GLU A 231 -12.55 -3.92 -19.30
N LEU A 232 -12.20 -3.50 -18.08
CA LEU A 232 -12.98 -3.82 -16.88
C LEU A 232 -14.33 -3.09 -16.84
N ARG A 233 -14.41 -1.87 -17.40
CA ARG A 233 -15.70 -1.14 -17.55
C ARG A 233 -16.68 -1.87 -18.45
N GLU A 234 -16.20 -2.56 -19.48
CA GLU A 234 -17.02 -3.32 -20.43
C GLU A 234 -17.29 -4.76 -19.94
N ASN A 235 -16.59 -5.22 -18.92
CA ASN A 235 -16.76 -6.57 -18.40
C ASN A 235 -18.16 -6.76 -17.79
N PRO A 236 -18.99 -7.72 -18.29
CA PRO A 236 -20.35 -7.89 -17.84
C PRO A 236 -20.48 -8.19 -16.35
N TRP A 237 -19.49 -8.90 -15.78
CA TRP A 237 -19.50 -9.22 -14.37
C TRP A 237 -19.25 -7.96 -13.52
N VAL A 238 -18.30 -7.10 -13.92
CA VAL A 238 -18.01 -5.83 -13.23
C VAL A 238 -19.23 -4.90 -13.30
N ARG A 239 -19.90 -4.82 -14.45
CA ARG A 239 -21.12 -4.01 -14.65
C ARG A 239 -22.30 -4.50 -13.82
N ASN A 240 -22.48 -5.81 -13.69
CA ASN A 240 -23.59 -6.42 -12.95
C ASN A 240 -23.31 -6.59 -11.46
N SER A 241 -22.03 -6.62 -11.06
CA SER A 241 -21.68 -6.59 -9.65
C SER A 241 -21.96 -5.18 -9.15
N ASN A 242 -22.67 -5.02 -8.02
CA ASN A 242 -22.88 -3.72 -7.34
C ASN A 242 -21.54 -3.09 -6.84
N LEU A 243 -20.46 -3.28 -7.58
CA LEU A 243 -19.15 -2.68 -7.33
C LEU A 243 -19.16 -1.23 -7.83
N GLY A 244 -19.81 -0.36 -7.05
CA GLY A 244 -19.94 1.05 -7.37
C GLY A 244 -20.87 1.26 -8.58
N LYS A 245 -22.01 1.90 -8.38
CA LYS A 245 -22.77 2.48 -9.50
C LYS A 245 -21.82 3.47 -10.16
N LEU A 246 -21.29 3.09 -11.33
CA LEU A 246 -20.70 4.05 -12.26
C LEU A 246 -21.81 5.07 -12.54
N ARG A 247 -21.78 6.21 -11.85
CA ARG A 247 -22.64 7.35 -12.15
C ARG A 247 -22.17 8.02 -13.41
#